data_9189937c38182bec9cff352bb5ad3521
#
_entry.id   9189937c38182bec9cff352bb5ad3521
#
_cell.length_a   1.000
_cell.length_b   1.000
_cell.length_c   1.000
_cell.angle_alpha   90.00
_cell.angle_beta   90.00
_cell.angle_gamma   90.00
#
_symmetry.space_group_name_H-M   'P 1'
#
loop_
_entity.id
_entity.type
_entity.pdbx_description
1 polymer ?
#
loop_
_entity_poly.entity_id
_entity_poly.type
_entity_poly.pdbx_seq_one_letter_code
_entity_poly.pdbx_strand_id
1 'polypeptide(L)'
;STETRRMLRFRCAEQYLDPKVLEYIEAHGLYGTGENWRSLPFEKLKQASLSLHDPKRVPHVIGCCETAARLARRWGADEALAARAGILHDVTKALSKSAQLLLCEKYGIMTSEFERENYKLLHSKTGAAAARDVFGECDAVCSAIYWHTTGKADMTVLEKILYLADYMEPCRKFDGVEKLRTL
;
A
#
# COMPACT_ATOMS: atom_id res chain seq x y z
N SER A 1 1.58 -3.32 20.52
CA SER A 1 0.30 -3.36 19.79
C SER A 1 0.51 -3.82 18.34
N THR A 2 -0.58 -4.12 17.62
CA THR A 2 -0.52 -4.45 16.19
C THR A 2 0.01 -3.28 15.38
N GLU A 3 -0.38 -2.06 15.70
CA GLU A 3 0.12 -0.85 15.05
C GLU A 3 1.62 -0.67 15.28
N THR A 4 2.11 -0.86 16.50
CA THR A 4 3.55 -0.80 16.80
C THR A 4 4.36 -1.76 15.93
N ARG A 5 3.86 -2.99 15.72
CA ARG A 5 4.52 -3.98 14.86
C ARG A 5 4.55 -3.54 13.39
N ARG A 6 3.47 -2.91 12.90
CA ARG A 6 3.45 -2.30 11.55
C ARG A 6 4.46 -1.16 11.44
N MET A 7 4.53 -0.28 12.44
CA MET A 7 5.48 0.82 12.45
C MET A 7 6.94 0.37 12.52
N LEU A 8 7.24 -0.74 13.21
CA LEU A 8 8.55 -1.40 13.14
C LEU A 8 8.92 -1.83 11.71
N ARG A 9 7.96 -2.40 10.95
CA ARG A 9 8.16 -2.77 9.54
C ARG A 9 8.40 -1.56 8.64
N PHE A 10 7.77 -0.44 8.94
CA PHE A 10 8.00 0.84 8.23
C PHE A 10 9.21 1.61 8.78
N ARG A 11 9.96 1.05 9.73
CA ARG A 11 11.10 1.69 10.39
C ARG A 11 10.76 3.09 10.91
N CYS A 12 9.64 3.19 11.61
CA CYS A 12 9.09 4.42 12.15
C CYS A 12 8.40 4.15 13.49
N ALA A 13 9.11 3.46 14.41
CA ALA A 13 8.57 3.04 15.70
C ALA A 13 9.14 3.80 16.90
N GLU A 14 9.97 4.82 16.69
CA GLU A 14 10.69 5.57 17.69
C GLU A 14 9.75 6.23 18.73
N GLN A 15 8.57 6.66 18.28
CA GLN A 15 7.57 7.28 19.17
C GLN A 15 6.67 6.24 19.90
N TYR A 16 6.81 4.96 19.58
CA TYR A 16 6.00 3.88 20.17
C TYR A 16 6.72 3.04 21.21
N LEU A 17 8.05 3.15 21.26
CA LEU A 17 8.92 2.29 22.07
C LEU A 17 10.01 3.09 22.75
N ASP A 18 10.42 2.64 23.94
CA ASP A 18 11.64 3.11 24.58
C ASP A 18 12.84 2.84 23.65
N PRO A 19 13.81 3.78 23.53
CA PRO A 19 14.96 3.63 22.65
C PRO A 19 15.75 2.33 22.88
N LYS A 20 15.93 1.90 24.14
CA LYS A 20 16.64 0.65 24.47
C LYS A 20 15.86 -0.58 24.03
N VAL A 21 14.54 -0.52 24.11
CA VAL A 21 13.67 -1.59 23.63
C VAL A 21 13.71 -1.69 22.11
N LEU A 22 13.70 -0.56 21.43
CA LEU A 22 13.82 -0.52 19.96
C LEU A 22 15.17 -1.08 19.50
N GLU A 23 16.28 -0.63 20.11
CA GLU A 23 17.63 -1.14 19.86
C GLU A 23 17.71 -2.66 20.05
N TYR A 24 17.15 -3.18 21.14
CA TYR A 24 17.08 -4.62 21.41
C TYR A 24 16.32 -5.38 20.33
N ILE A 25 15.14 -4.86 19.91
CA ILE A 25 14.33 -5.45 18.86
C ILE A 25 15.09 -5.52 17.54
N GLU A 26 15.76 -4.44 17.16
CA GLU A 26 16.52 -4.35 15.92
C GLU A 26 17.76 -5.27 15.95
N ALA A 27 18.52 -5.25 17.04
CA ALA A 27 19.72 -6.07 17.22
C ALA A 27 19.43 -7.58 17.12
N HIS A 28 18.23 -8.00 17.55
CA HIS A 28 17.81 -9.41 17.53
C HIS A 28 16.88 -9.76 16.37
N GLY A 29 16.60 -8.84 15.44
CA GLY A 29 15.72 -9.06 14.28
C GLY A 29 14.28 -9.44 14.67
N LEU A 30 13.81 -9.02 15.86
CA LEU A 30 12.48 -9.37 16.35
C LEU A 30 11.41 -8.67 15.52
N TYR A 31 10.23 -9.30 15.46
CA TYR A 31 9.08 -8.80 14.69
C TYR A 31 9.41 -8.55 13.22
N GLY A 32 10.48 -9.20 12.72
CA GLY A 32 10.95 -9.15 11.35
C GLY A 32 11.72 -7.89 10.97
N THR A 33 12.25 -7.14 11.94
CA THR A 33 13.09 -5.96 11.65
C THR A 33 14.39 -6.33 10.90
N GLY A 34 14.87 -7.58 11.03
CA GLY A 34 16.01 -8.11 10.26
C GLY A 34 15.68 -8.60 8.86
N GLU A 35 14.39 -8.65 8.46
CA GLU A 35 14.00 -9.13 7.13
C GLU A 35 14.17 -8.03 6.08
N ASN A 36 14.80 -8.38 4.97
CA ASN A 36 14.86 -7.50 3.80
C ASN A 36 13.67 -7.80 2.86
N TRP A 37 12.75 -6.85 2.75
CA TRP A 37 11.58 -6.95 1.87
C TRP A 37 11.77 -6.30 0.50
N ARG A 38 12.95 -5.77 0.23
CA ARG A 38 13.24 -5.17 -1.06
C ARG A 38 13.36 -6.23 -2.15
N SER A 39 12.72 -5.97 -3.27
CA SER A 39 12.79 -6.83 -4.47
C SER A 39 12.38 -8.29 -4.24
N LEU A 40 11.42 -8.53 -3.36
CA LEU A 40 10.90 -9.87 -3.12
C LEU A 40 10.25 -10.47 -4.39
N PRO A 41 10.42 -11.80 -4.64
CA PRO A 41 9.57 -12.52 -5.57
C PRO A 41 8.09 -12.35 -5.19
N PHE A 42 7.21 -12.36 -6.20
CA PHE A 42 5.80 -11.95 -6.01
C PHE A 42 5.09 -12.69 -4.87
N GLU A 43 5.25 -14.01 -4.75
CA GLU A 43 4.59 -14.78 -3.68
C GLU A 43 5.05 -14.37 -2.27
N LYS A 44 6.34 -14.08 -2.10
CA LYS A 44 6.87 -13.56 -0.83
C LYS A 44 6.40 -12.13 -0.57
N LEU A 45 6.36 -11.29 -1.61
CA LEU A 45 5.80 -9.94 -1.53
C LEU A 45 4.34 -9.98 -1.09
N LYS A 46 3.55 -10.87 -1.69
CA LYS A 46 2.14 -11.07 -1.34
C LYS A 46 1.98 -11.43 0.14
N GLN A 47 2.74 -12.40 0.64
CA GLN A 47 2.72 -12.79 2.06
C GLN A 47 3.12 -11.62 2.98
N ALA A 48 4.22 -10.91 2.65
CA ALA A 48 4.69 -9.76 3.40
C ALA A 48 3.64 -8.64 3.45
N SER A 49 3.07 -8.28 2.31
CA SER A 49 2.00 -7.27 2.21
C SER A 49 0.78 -7.67 3.04
N LEU A 50 0.26 -8.89 2.86
CA LEU A 50 -0.94 -9.35 3.56
C LEU A 50 -0.78 -9.36 5.08
N SER A 51 0.43 -9.56 5.60
CA SER A 51 0.73 -9.49 7.04
C SER A 51 0.53 -8.10 7.66
N LEU A 52 0.50 -7.05 6.83
CA LEU A 52 0.29 -5.66 7.25
C LEU A 52 -1.18 -5.25 7.28
N HIS A 53 -2.06 -6.02 6.66
CA HIS A 53 -3.47 -5.69 6.57
C HIS A 53 -4.29 -6.17 7.76
N ASP A 54 -5.48 -5.57 7.95
CA ASP A 54 -6.53 -6.17 8.76
C ASP A 54 -7.04 -7.42 8.04
N PRO A 55 -7.24 -8.56 8.75
CA PRO A 55 -7.77 -9.79 8.13
C PRO A 55 -9.05 -9.59 7.32
N LYS A 56 -9.94 -8.68 7.74
CA LYS A 56 -11.17 -8.36 7.02
C LYS A 56 -10.94 -7.70 5.66
N ARG A 57 -9.76 -7.09 5.47
CA ARG A 57 -9.40 -6.40 4.23
C ARG A 57 -8.64 -7.29 3.24
N VAL A 58 -8.13 -8.43 3.69
CA VAL A 58 -7.37 -9.37 2.85
C VAL A 58 -8.11 -9.76 1.56
N PRO A 59 -9.40 -10.12 1.58
CA PRO A 59 -10.14 -10.45 0.34
C PRO A 59 -10.16 -9.31 -0.67
N HIS A 60 -10.34 -8.07 -0.21
CA HIS A 60 -10.31 -6.88 -1.05
C HIS A 60 -8.93 -6.69 -1.71
N VAL A 61 -7.85 -6.79 -0.93
CA VAL A 61 -6.48 -6.60 -1.44
C VAL A 61 -6.13 -7.65 -2.50
N ILE A 62 -6.52 -8.91 -2.27
CA ILE A 62 -6.35 -9.98 -3.25
C ILE A 62 -7.19 -9.71 -4.50
N GLY A 63 -8.47 -9.35 -4.33
CA GLY A 63 -9.36 -9.01 -5.43
C GLY A 63 -8.85 -7.84 -6.29
N CYS A 64 -8.30 -6.80 -5.64
CA CYS A 64 -7.68 -5.67 -6.33
C CYS A 64 -6.44 -6.12 -7.13
N CYS A 65 -5.57 -6.93 -6.54
CA CYS A 65 -4.39 -7.48 -7.20
C CYS A 65 -4.76 -8.29 -8.46
N GLU A 66 -5.70 -9.21 -8.35
CA GLU A 66 -6.15 -10.07 -9.47
C GLU A 66 -6.85 -9.26 -10.56
N THR A 67 -7.67 -8.27 -10.16
CA THR A 67 -8.34 -7.36 -11.09
C THR A 67 -7.34 -6.49 -11.82
N ALA A 68 -6.33 -5.95 -11.12
CA ALA A 68 -5.27 -5.14 -11.74
C ALA A 68 -4.49 -5.95 -12.79
N ALA A 69 -4.06 -7.18 -12.48
CA ALA A 69 -3.37 -8.05 -13.43
C ALA A 69 -4.25 -8.37 -14.66
N ARG A 70 -5.54 -8.67 -14.45
CA ARG A 70 -6.49 -8.92 -15.55
C ARG A 70 -6.69 -7.70 -16.45
N LEU A 71 -6.83 -6.51 -15.86
CA LEU A 71 -6.93 -5.26 -16.62
C LEU A 71 -5.64 -4.95 -17.37
N ALA A 72 -4.47 -5.20 -16.78
CA ALA A 72 -3.18 -5.01 -17.44
C ALA A 72 -3.06 -5.89 -18.70
N ARG A 73 -3.41 -7.17 -18.60
CA ARG A 73 -3.46 -8.07 -19.74
C ARG A 73 -4.37 -7.56 -20.86
N ARG A 74 -5.57 -7.09 -20.49
CA ARG A 74 -6.53 -6.59 -21.46
C ARG A 74 -6.07 -5.30 -22.18
N TRP A 75 -5.41 -4.41 -21.46
CA TRP A 75 -5.05 -3.09 -21.96
C TRP A 75 -3.57 -2.95 -22.33
N GLY A 76 -2.85 -4.05 -22.45
CA GLY A 76 -1.47 -4.09 -22.92
C GLY A 76 -0.45 -3.45 -21.97
N ALA A 77 -0.73 -3.47 -20.65
CA ALA A 77 0.20 -3.06 -19.61
C ALA A 77 0.92 -4.29 -19.01
N ASP A 78 1.97 -4.02 -18.22
CA ASP A 78 2.70 -5.07 -17.52
C ASP A 78 1.88 -5.67 -16.38
N GLU A 79 1.51 -6.96 -16.52
CA GLU A 79 0.71 -7.69 -15.53
C GLU A 79 1.42 -7.84 -14.19
N ALA A 80 2.75 -8.03 -14.22
CA ALA A 80 3.53 -8.20 -12.99
C ALA A 80 3.59 -6.89 -12.20
N LEU A 81 3.79 -5.76 -12.86
CA LEU A 81 3.74 -4.44 -12.21
C LEU A 81 2.34 -4.13 -11.67
N ALA A 82 1.28 -4.46 -12.42
CA ALA A 82 -0.09 -4.25 -11.99
C ALA A 82 -0.44 -5.10 -10.75
N ALA A 83 -0.04 -6.37 -10.72
CA ALA A 83 -0.22 -7.24 -9.57
C ALA A 83 0.54 -6.71 -8.33
N ARG A 84 1.79 -6.26 -8.52
CA ARG A 84 2.60 -5.66 -7.44
C ARG A 84 1.95 -4.38 -6.90
N ALA A 85 1.47 -3.50 -7.77
CA ALA A 85 0.74 -2.31 -7.37
C ALA A 85 -0.54 -2.66 -6.61
N GLY A 86 -1.32 -3.62 -7.12
CA GLY A 86 -2.56 -4.09 -6.50
C GLY A 86 -2.37 -4.69 -5.12
N ILE A 87 -1.32 -5.51 -4.91
CA ILE A 87 -1.08 -6.14 -3.60
C ILE A 87 -0.55 -5.16 -2.56
N LEU A 88 0.06 -4.04 -2.98
CA LEU A 88 0.69 -3.06 -2.10
C LEU A 88 -0.16 -1.79 -1.87
N HIS A 89 -1.20 -1.51 -2.67
CA HIS A 89 -1.89 -0.22 -2.68
C HIS A 89 -2.38 0.27 -1.31
N ASP A 90 -2.77 -0.63 -0.45
CA ASP A 90 -3.39 -0.36 0.85
C ASP A 90 -2.52 -0.73 2.07
N VAL A 91 -1.21 -0.99 1.91
CA VAL A 91 -0.34 -1.49 2.99
C VAL A 91 -0.31 -0.60 4.24
N THR A 92 -0.57 0.69 4.10
CA THR A 92 -0.63 1.65 5.22
C THR A 92 -2.06 2.01 5.65
N LYS A 93 -3.09 1.49 4.97
CA LYS A 93 -4.51 1.84 5.20
C LYS A 93 -5.00 1.61 6.63
N ALA A 94 -4.48 0.58 7.28
CA ALA A 94 -4.87 0.19 8.63
C ALA A 94 -4.21 1.02 9.75
N LEU A 95 -3.38 1.99 9.39
CA LEU A 95 -2.70 2.86 10.36
C LEU A 95 -3.63 3.96 10.88
N SER A 96 -3.44 4.32 12.14
CA SER A 96 -4.13 5.46 12.78
C SER A 96 -3.71 6.79 12.16
N LYS A 97 -4.45 7.86 12.49
CA LYS A 97 -4.10 9.23 12.06
C LYS A 97 -2.68 9.61 12.47
N SER A 98 -2.30 9.34 13.71
CA SER A 98 -0.97 9.65 14.22
C SER A 98 0.13 8.90 13.47
N ALA A 99 -0.07 7.61 13.23
CA ALA A 99 0.88 6.78 12.46
C ALA A 99 1.01 7.23 11.00
N GLN A 100 -0.09 7.63 10.35
CA GLN A 100 -0.06 8.20 9.00
C GLN A 100 0.74 9.50 8.95
N LEU A 101 0.55 10.39 9.92
CA LEU A 101 1.27 11.67 9.98
C LEU A 101 2.77 11.46 10.25
N LEU A 102 3.13 10.51 11.11
CA LEU A 102 4.55 10.14 11.32
C LEU A 102 5.21 9.61 10.06
N LEU A 103 4.51 8.79 9.26
CA LEU A 103 5.04 8.37 7.97
C LEU A 103 5.15 9.53 6.98
N CYS A 104 4.19 10.47 6.98
CA CYS A 104 4.31 11.68 6.17
C CYS A 104 5.56 12.49 6.54
N GLU A 105 5.83 12.67 7.83
CA GLU A 105 7.03 13.35 8.32
C GLU A 105 8.30 12.60 7.89
N LYS A 106 8.38 11.30 8.16
CA LYS A 106 9.51 10.44 7.77
C LYS A 106 9.84 10.56 6.28
N TYR A 107 8.83 10.56 5.42
CA TYR A 107 9.01 10.57 3.97
C TYR A 107 8.97 11.96 3.33
N GLY A 108 8.91 13.03 4.13
CA GLY A 108 8.84 14.40 3.63
C GLY A 108 7.58 14.69 2.79
N ILE A 109 6.47 14.00 3.08
CA ILE A 109 5.20 14.15 2.36
C ILE A 109 4.49 15.40 2.87
N MET A 110 4.34 16.40 2.01
CA MET A 110 3.53 17.57 2.31
C MET A 110 2.05 17.21 2.35
N THR A 111 1.36 17.63 3.41
CA THR A 111 -0.07 17.39 3.61
C THR A 111 -0.83 18.70 3.65
N SER A 112 -1.95 18.81 2.93
CA SER A 112 -2.89 19.91 3.05
C SER A 112 -3.70 19.78 4.34
N GLU A 113 -4.38 20.86 4.74
CA GLU A 113 -5.32 20.84 5.88
C GLU A 113 -6.46 19.85 5.65
N PHE A 114 -7.01 19.85 4.44
CA PHE A 114 -8.05 18.88 4.03
C PHE A 114 -7.60 17.42 4.20
N GLU A 115 -6.37 17.08 3.83
CA GLU A 115 -5.83 15.72 3.99
C GLU A 115 -5.60 15.36 5.47
N ARG A 116 -5.21 16.32 6.30
CA ARG A 116 -5.06 16.11 7.76
C ARG A 116 -6.40 15.85 8.44
N GLU A 117 -7.47 16.51 8.00
CA GLU A 117 -8.82 16.24 8.45
C GLU A 117 -9.33 14.89 7.91
N ASN A 118 -9.05 14.58 6.65
CA ASN A 118 -9.40 13.36 5.98
C ASN A 118 -8.21 12.39 5.89
N TYR A 119 -7.55 12.11 7.00
CA TYR A 119 -6.29 11.37 7.07
C TYR A 119 -6.29 10.01 6.36
N LYS A 120 -7.47 9.42 6.14
CA LYS A 120 -7.61 8.18 5.38
C LYS A 120 -7.14 8.30 3.92
N LEU A 121 -7.07 9.52 3.37
CA LEU A 121 -6.51 9.76 2.04
C LEU A 121 -4.98 9.62 2.02
N LEU A 122 -4.32 9.81 3.16
CA LEU A 122 -2.86 9.75 3.26
C LEU A 122 -2.27 8.38 2.94
N HIS A 123 -3.08 7.29 3.07
CA HIS A 123 -2.57 5.94 2.83
C HIS A 123 -2.06 5.74 1.40
N SER A 124 -2.57 6.45 0.41
CA SER A 124 -2.06 6.36 -0.96
C SER A 124 -0.65 6.95 -1.07
N LYS A 125 -0.41 8.09 -0.45
CA LYS A 125 0.91 8.75 -0.42
C LYS A 125 1.91 7.98 0.43
N THR A 126 1.55 7.63 1.66
CA THR A 126 2.41 6.86 2.57
C THR A 126 2.62 5.43 2.09
N GLY A 127 1.63 4.81 1.45
CA GLY A 127 1.72 3.50 0.81
C GLY A 127 2.69 3.50 -0.36
N ALA A 128 2.66 4.52 -1.21
CA ALA A 128 3.60 4.70 -2.31
C ALA A 128 5.04 4.87 -1.80
N ALA A 129 5.23 5.68 -0.76
CA ALA A 129 6.54 5.86 -0.13
C ALA A 129 7.05 4.57 0.51
N ALA A 130 6.19 3.83 1.22
CA ALA A 130 6.53 2.53 1.78
C ALA A 130 6.84 1.49 0.69
N ALA A 131 6.09 1.48 -0.43
CA ALA A 131 6.38 0.61 -1.56
C ALA A 131 7.79 0.84 -2.12
N ARG A 132 8.23 2.08 -2.21
CA ARG A 132 9.59 2.45 -2.63
C ARG A 132 10.65 2.07 -1.59
N ASP A 133 10.47 2.50 -0.34
CA ASP A 133 11.50 2.38 0.71
C ASP A 133 11.61 0.95 1.23
N VAL A 134 10.49 0.33 1.61
CA VAL A 134 10.47 -0.97 2.27
C VAL A 134 10.50 -2.12 1.26
N PHE A 135 9.73 -2.02 0.18
CA PHE A 135 9.60 -3.10 -0.80
C PHE A 135 10.50 -2.95 -2.03
N GLY A 136 11.08 -1.76 -2.25
CA GLY A 136 11.99 -1.50 -3.36
C GLY A 136 11.31 -1.48 -4.72
N GLU A 137 10.03 -1.04 -4.76
CA GLU A 137 9.26 -0.97 -5.98
C GLU A 137 9.71 0.15 -6.91
N CYS A 138 9.53 -0.06 -8.22
CA CYS A 138 9.86 0.94 -9.23
C CYS A 138 8.89 2.13 -9.22
N ASP A 139 9.30 3.23 -9.88
CA ASP A 139 8.52 4.46 -9.94
C ASP A 139 7.11 4.27 -10.50
N ALA A 140 6.93 3.40 -11.49
CA ALA A 140 5.62 3.14 -12.09
C ALA A 140 4.64 2.54 -11.08
N VAL A 141 5.07 1.55 -10.29
CA VAL A 141 4.27 0.95 -9.20
C VAL A 141 3.97 1.98 -8.12
N CYS A 142 4.99 2.73 -7.68
CA CYS A 142 4.82 3.76 -6.65
C CYS A 142 3.85 4.86 -7.11
N SER A 143 3.94 5.30 -8.35
CA SER A 143 3.03 6.32 -8.91
C SER A 143 1.59 5.80 -8.99
N ALA A 144 1.38 4.56 -9.41
CA ALA A 144 0.06 3.96 -9.43
C ALA A 144 -0.54 3.93 -8.01
N ILE A 145 0.22 3.51 -7.00
CA ILE A 145 -0.21 3.50 -5.60
C ILE A 145 -0.51 4.93 -5.12
N TYR A 146 0.32 5.91 -5.46
CA TYR A 146 0.12 7.30 -5.03
C TYR A 146 -1.22 7.87 -5.50
N TRP A 147 -1.63 7.56 -6.73
CA TRP A 147 -2.81 8.17 -7.37
C TRP A 147 -4.07 7.29 -7.32
N HIS A 148 -4.03 6.12 -6.69
CA HIS A 148 -5.17 5.19 -6.75
C HIS A 148 -6.44 5.70 -6.06
N THR A 149 -6.34 6.67 -5.13
CA THR A 149 -7.53 7.22 -4.43
C THR A 149 -8.08 8.49 -5.06
N THR A 150 -7.21 9.38 -5.51
CA THR A 150 -7.61 10.73 -5.97
C THR A 150 -7.57 10.87 -7.48
N GLY A 151 -6.83 10.02 -8.15
CA GLY A 151 -6.50 10.22 -9.55
C GLY A 151 -5.65 11.49 -9.77
N LYS A 152 -5.34 11.76 -11.01
CA LYS A 152 -4.71 13.00 -11.50
C LYS A 152 -5.07 13.21 -12.97
N ALA A 153 -4.75 14.40 -13.53
CA ALA A 153 -4.70 14.57 -14.97
C ALA A 153 -3.62 13.68 -15.61
N ASP A 154 -3.83 13.27 -16.84
CA ASP A 154 -2.86 12.49 -17.64
C ASP A 154 -2.29 11.23 -16.94
N MET A 155 -3.18 10.47 -16.30
CA MET A 155 -2.82 9.18 -15.69
C MET A 155 -2.25 8.22 -16.73
N THR A 156 -1.15 7.55 -16.39
CA THR A 156 -0.61 6.42 -17.16
C THR A 156 -1.59 5.26 -17.21
N VAL A 157 -1.38 4.30 -18.10
CA VAL A 157 -2.23 3.10 -18.17
C VAL A 157 -2.20 2.33 -16.85
N LEU A 158 -1.04 2.17 -16.21
CA LEU A 158 -0.91 1.46 -14.94
C LEU A 158 -1.65 2.18 -13.80
N GLU A 159 -1.57 3.51 -13.73
CA GLU A 159 -2.31 4.31 -12.75
C GLU A 159 -3.83 4.16 -12.91
N LYS A 160 -4.33 4.20 -14.16
CA LYS A 160 -5.75 3.95 -14.47
C LYS A 160 -6.19 2.55 -14.10
N ILE A 161 -5.34 1.55 -14.37
CA ILE A 161 -5.60 0.16 -14.03
C ILE A 161 -5.77 -0.02 -12.53
N LEU A 162 -4.85 0.50 -11.72
CA LEU A 162 -4.95 0.35 -10.27
C LEU A 162 -6.17 1.11 -9.70
N TYR A 163 -6.41 2.33 -10.17
CA TYR A 163 -7.59 3.12 -9.78
C TYR A 163 -8.89 2.35 -10.04
N LEU A 164 -9.03 1.77 -11.24
CA LEU A 164 -10.21 0.99 -11.61
C LEU A 164 -10.27 -0.35 -10.87
N ALA A 165 -9.13 -1.00 -10.65
CA ALA A 165 -9.08 -2.28 -9.95
C ALA A 165 -9.57 -2.15 -8.50
N ASP A 166 -9.12 -1.11 -7.76
CA ASP A 166 -9.63 -0.84 -6.42
C ASP A 166 -11.13 -0.51 -6.42
N TYR A 167 -11.60 0.18 -7.46
CA TYR A 167 -13.00 0.59 -7.58
C TYR A 167 -13.95 -0.56 -7.90
N MET A 168 -13.52 -1.56 -8.72
CA MET A 168 -14.40 -2.58 -9.29
C MET A 168 -14.05 -4.03 -8.89
N GLU A 169 -13.10 -4.26 -7.97
CA GLU A 169 -12.74 -5.61 -7.52
C GLU A 169 -13.95 -6.39 -6.94
N PRO A 170 -13.90 -7.74 -6.88
CA PRO A 170 -15.08 -8.56 -6.59
C PRO A 170 -15.80 -8.27 -5.26
N CYS A 171 -15.10 -7.75 -4.23
CA CYS A 171 -15.72 -7.42 -2.95
C CYS A 171 -16.49 -6.08 -2.97
N ARG A 172 -16.33 -5.26 -4.01
CA ARG A 172 -17.08 -4.01 -4.17
C ARG A 172 -18.53 -4.28 -4.55
N LYS A 173 -19.45 -3.62 -3.84
CA LYS A 173 -20.89 -3.73 -4.06
C LYS A 173 -21.50 -2.33 -4.07
N PHE A 174 -21.82 -1.83 -5.24
CA PHE A 174 -22.57 -0.59 -5.44
C PHE A 174 -23.27 -0.63 -6.80
N ASP A 175 -24.29 0.20 -6.99
CA ASP A 175 -25.09 0.23 -8.21
C ASP A 175 -24.22 0.56 -9.43
N GLY A 176 -24.28 -0.31 -10.43
CA GLY A 176 -23.51 -0.15 -11.68
C GLY A 176 -22.12 -0.79 -11.69
N VAL A 177 -21.62 -1.35 -10.56
CA VAL A 177 -20.29 -2.01 -10.54
C VAL A 177 -20.22 -3.19 -11.51
N GLU A 178 -21.29 -3.96 -11.67
CA GLU A 178 -21.32 -5.09 -12.60
C GLU A 178 -21.17 -4.63 -14.05
N LYS A 179 -21.75 -3.48 -14.40
CA LYS A 179 -21.57 -2.88 -15.74
C LYS A 179 -20.11 -2.49 -16.00
N LEU A 180 -19.41 -1.98 -14.99
CA LEU A 180 -17.96 -1.68 -15.11
C LEU A 180 -17.13 -2.95 -15.31
N ARG A 181 -17.50 -4.07 -14.67
CA ARG A 181 -16.78 -5.34 -14.76
C ARG A 181 -16.89 -6.00 -16.14
N THR A 182 -17.88 -5.62 -16.94
CA THR A 182 -18.06 -6.13 -18.31
C THR A 182 -17.29 -5.33 -19.35
N LEU A 183 -16.80 -4.15 -19.01
CA LEU A 183 -15.92 -3.32 -19.86
C LEU A 183 -14.50 -3.88 -19.87
#